data_57d89004028a0cdd69b0051a2cc2ea76
#
_entry.id   57d89004028a0cdd69b0051a2cc2ea76
#
_cell.length_a   1.000
_cell.length_b   1.000
_cell.length_c   1.000
_cell.angle_alpha   90.00
_cell.angle_beta   90.00
_cell.angle_gamma   90.00
#
_symmetry.space_group_name_H-M   'P 1'
#
loop_
_entity.id
_entity.type
_entity.pdbx_description
1 polymer ?
#
loop_
_entity_poly.entity_id
_entity_poly.type
_entity_poly.pdbx_seq_one_letter_code
_entity_poly.pdbx_strand_id
1 'polypeptide(L)'
;MNRRSALAALHGGALLFGLTGVFGKLASASPGVIVFGRALFAVLALGLFARLAGQAWRALGPAQWLRLALCGLLLAGHWVSFFIAVKTAGVAIATLGFASFPAFTVILEGLLFRERIHLAEGLLAVLVSLGLVLVTPNFDLASGATLGLLWAILSGLLFALLSLANRSNSGQVGPVQAALWQNLVVALCLLPFAVGELPALPALDWLWLALLGVFCTGLAHSLFVASLAVVKARTAALVFALEPVYGIAFAWLLFHETPGPRMFLGGALIILAIVLSARLGARGRKTAVGDERGDPERA
;
A
#
# COMPACT_ATOMS: atom_id res chain seq x y z
N MET A 1 -21.47 8.32 -8.46
CA MET A 1 -20.41 9.31 -8.13
C MET A 1 -19.96 10.00 -9.41
N ASN A 2 -19.83 11.33 -9.45
CA ASN A 2 -19.28 12.03 -10.61
C ASN A 2 -17.73 12.06 -10.56
N ARG A 3 -17.08 12.52 -11.68
CA ARG A 3 -15.61 12.50 -11.77
C ARG A 3 -14.92 13.38 -10.71
N ARG A 4 -15.52 14.52 -10.33
CA ARG A 4 -14.95 15.41 -9.28
C ARG A 4 -14.99 14.73 -7.93
N SER A 5 -16.14 14.12 -7.57
CA SER A 5 -16.29 13.36 -6.32
C SER A 5 -15.35 12.15 -6.27
N ALA A 6 -15.11 11.47 -7.42
CA ALA A 6 -14.17 10.36 -7.50
C ALA A 6 -12.71 10.81 -7.27
N LEU A 7 -12.30 11.94 -7.84
CA LEU A 7 -10.97 12.51 -7.60
C LEU A 7 -10.81 12.96 -6.13
N ALA A 8 -11.81 13.61 -5.57
CA ALA A 8 -11.80 13.99 -4.16
C ALA A 8 -11.69 12.76 -3.23
N ALA A 9 -12.43 11.68 -3.54
CA ALA A 9 -12.36 10.42 -2.82
C ALA A 9 -10.97 9.77 -2.91
N LEU A 10 -10.32 9.83 -4.09
CA LEU A 10 -8.94 9.36 -4.27
C LEU A 10 -7.94 10.15 -3.44
N HIS A 11 -8.02 11.49 -3.46
CA HIS A 11 -7.15 12.33 -2.63
C HIS A 11 -7.40 12.10 -1.14
N GLY A 12 -8.67 11.97 -0.73
CA GLY A 12 -9.02 11.60 0.64
C GLY A 12 -8.45 10.23 1.04
N GLY A 13 -8.54 9.24 0.17
CA GLY A 13 -7.93 7.92 0.38
C GLY A 13 -6.41 7.99 0.51
N ALA A 14 -5.73 8.70 -0.40
CA ALA A 14 -4.28 8.86 -0.36
C ALA A 14 -3.80 9.60 0.92
N LEU A 15 -4.53 10.63 1.34
CA LEU A 15 -4.27 11.35 2.59
C LEU A 15 -4.44 10.44 3.81
N LEU A 16 -5.52 9.63 3.85
CA LEU A 16 -5.73 8.66 4.93
C LEU A 16 -4.65 7.58 4.97
N PHE A 17 -4.16 7.12 3.81
CA PHE A 17 -3.02 6.21 3.77
C PHE A 17 -1.74 6.90 4.26
N GLY A 18 -1.50 8.16 3.91
CA GLY A 18 -0.38 8.95 4.44
C GLY A 18 -0.39 9.08 5.98
N LEU A 19 -1.57 9.10 6.61
CA LEU A 19 -1.73 9.10 8.06
C LEU A 19 -1.39 7.75 8.73
N THR A 20 -1.28 6.67 7.96
CA THR A 20 -0.99 5.34 8.50
C THR A 20 0.29 5.32 9.35
N GLY A 21 1.38 5.89 8.84
CA GLY A 21 2.65 5.98 9.56
C GLY A 21 2.55 6.86 10.82
N VAL A 22 1.76 7.92 10.74
CA VAL A 22 1.53 8.85 11.86
C VAL A 22 0.85 8.15 13.04
N PHE A 23 -0.30 7.51 12.81
CA PHE A 23 -0.99 6.78 13.88
C PHE A 23 -0.16 5.62 14.42
N GLY A 24 0.59 4.92 13.55
CA GLY A 24 1.52 3.88 13.97
C GLY A 24 2.66 4.41 14.85
N LYS A 25 3.13 5.64 14.60
CA LYS A 25 4.15 6.28 15.44
C LYS A 25 3.58 6.78 16.76
N LEU A 26 2.35 7.30 16.76
CA LEU A 26 1.66 7.79 17.96
C LEU A 26 1.29 6.66 18.92
N ALA A 27 0.91 5.48 18.43
CA ALA A 27 0.66 4.33 19.28
C ALA A 27 1.95 3.88 19.96
N SER A 28 1.94 3.67 21.29
CA SER A 28 3.08 3.17 22.05
C SER A 28 3.28 1.67 21.88
N ALA A 29 2.27 0.96 21.41
CA ALA A 29 2.22 -0.47 21.16
C ALA A 29 3.33 -0.98 20.24
N SER A 30 3.67 -2.26 20.36
CA SER A 30 4.59 -2.94 19.45
C SER A 30 4.01 -3.02 18.02
N PRO A 31 4.85 -3.17 16.98
CA PRO A 31 4.40 -3.33 15.61
C PRO A 31 3.37 -4.47 15.42
N GLY A 32 3.53 -5.58 16.13
CA GLY A 32 2.60 -6.71 16.12
C GLY A 32 1.21 -6.33 16.62
N VAL A 33 1.15 -5.63 17.76
CA VAL A 33 -0.11 -5.12 18.34
C VAL A 33 -0.76 -4.07 17.46
N ILE A 34 0.03 -3.16 16.87
CA ILE A 34 -0.48 -2.17 15.93
C ILE A 34 -1.18 -2.85 14.75
N VAL A 35 -0.54 -3.85 14.15
CA VAL A 35 -1.09 -4.58 13.01
C VAL A 35 -2.31 -5.41 13.40
N PHE A 36 -2.28 -6.07 14.55
CA PHE A 36 -3.44 -6.78 15.10
C PHE A 36 -4.65 -5.85 15.27
N GLY A 37 -4.48 -4.76 16.03
CA GLY A 37 -5.55 -3.81 16.32
C GLY A 37 -6.11 -3.15 15.06
N ARG A 38 -5.23 -2.72 14.15
CA ARG A 38 -5.62 -2.19 12.84
C ARG A 38 -6.51 -3.18 12.07
N ALA A 39 -6.08 -4.45 11.98
CA ALA A 39 -6.82 -5.48 11.28
C ALA A 39 -8.16 -5.80 11.95
N LEU A 40 -8.20 -5.86 13.28
CA LEU A 40 -9.41 -6.08 14.06
C LEU A 40 -10.46 -4.99 13.77
N PHE A 41 -10.07 -3.72 13.89
CA PHE A 41 -10.99 -2.61 13.61
C PHE A 41 -11.39 -2.52 12.14
N ALA A 42 -10.51 -2.91 11.21
CA ALA A 42 -10.87 -3.02 9.80
C ALA A 42 -11.91 -4.12 9.55
N VAL A 43 -11.79 -5.29 10.18
CA VAL A 43 -12.80 -6.37 10.11
C VAL A 43 -14.14 -5.89 10.63
N LEU A 44 -14.16 -5.21 11.79
CA LEU A 44 -15.39 -4.67 12.37
C LEU A 44 -16.04 -3.62 11.45
N ALA A 45 -15.26 -2.68 10.92
CA ALA A 45 -15.74 -1.64 10.02
C ALA A 45 -16.26 -2.20 8.69
N LEU A 46 -15.51 -3.11 8.06
CA LEU A 46 -15.91 -3.75 6.79
C LEU A 46 -17.11 -4.68 6.98
N GLY A 47 -17.19 -5.41 8.09
CA GLY A 47 -18.32 -6.26 8.44
C GLY A 47 -19.59 -5.45 8.65
N LEU A 48 -19.51 -4.35 9.41
CA LEU A 48 -20.62 -3.42 9.60
C LEU A 48 -21.06 -2.78 8.27
N PHE A 49 -20.10 -2.31 7.46
CA PHE A 49 -20.39 -1.74 6.14
C PHE A 49 -21.09 -2.75 5.25
N ALA A 50 -20.56 -4.00 5.15
CA ALA A 50 -21.15 -5.04 4.33
C ALA A 50 -22.61 -5.36 4.76
N ARG A 51 -22.85 -5.40 6.08
CA ARG A 51 -24.21 -5.63 6.62
C ARG A 51 -25.17 -4.48 6.28
N LEU A 52 -24.75 -3.22 6.50
CA LEU A 52 -25.58 -2.05 6.23
C LEU A 52 -25.84 -1.84 4.73
N ALA A 53 -24.87 -2.19 3.89
CA ALA A 53 -24.98 -2.09 2.43
C ALA A 53 -25.70 -3.28 1.79
N GLY A 54 -26.16 -4.26 2.57
CA GLY A 54 -26.84 -5.47 2.05
C GLY A 54 -25.95 -6.30 1.10
N GLN A 55 -24.63 -6.29 1.32
CA GLN A 55 -23.67 -6.98 0.44
C GLN A 55 -23.89 -8.50 0.48
N ALA A 56 -24.14 -9.09 -0.68
CA ALA A 56 -24.23 -10.54 -0.80
C ALA A 56 -22.82 -11.18 -0.69
N TRP A 57 -22.68 -12.15 0.20
CA TRP A 57 -21.47 -12.93 0.34
C TRP A 57 -21.48 -14.13 -0.61
N ARG A 58 -20.40 -14.32 -1.34
CA ARG A 58 -20.22 -15.53 -2.15
C ARG A 58 -19.67 -16.66 -1.28
N ALA A 59 -20.19 -17.87 -1.46
CA ALA A 59 -19.56 -19.06 -0.91
C ALA A 59 -18.17 -19.23 -1.53
N LEU A 60 -17.18 -19.54 -0.70
CA LEU A 60 -15.78 -19.67 -1.11
C LEU A 60 -15.38 -21.14 -1.12
N GLY A 61 -14.79 -21.59 -2.22
CA GLY A 61 -14.18 -22.91 -2.30
C GLY A 61 -12.81 -22.97 -1.61
N PRO A 62 -12.26 -24.17 -1.35
CA PRO A 62 -10.97 -24.36 -0.65
C PRO A 62 -9.81 -23.59 -1.30
N ALA A 63 -9.73 -23.59 -2.63
CA ALA A 63 -8.68 -22.87 -3.36
C ALA A 63 -8.78 -21.34 -3.16
N GLN A 64 -9.98 -20.78 -3.07
CA GLN A 64 -10.18 -19.35 -2.81
C GLN A 64 -9.80 -19.00 -1.37
N TRP A 65 -10.14 -19.85 -0.40
CA TRP A 65 -9.71 -19.70 1.00
C TRP A 65 -8.20 -19.69 1.12
N LEU A 66 -7.50 -20.65 0.49
CA LEU A 66 -6.04 -20.72 0.51
C LEU A 66 -5.41 -19.45 -0.08
N ARG A 67 -5.94 -18.96 -1.20
CA ARG A 67 -5.46 -17.71 -1.84
C ARG A 67 -5.68 -16.49 -0.95
N LEU A 68 -6.86 -16.37 -0.33
CA LEU A 68 -7.16 -15.26 0.59
C LEU A 68 -6.29 -15.34 1.85
N ALA A 69 -6.03 -16.55 2.37
CA ALA A 69 -5.13 -16.74 3.50
C ALA A 69 -3.69 -16.31 3.13
N LEU A 70 -3.18 -16.73 1.96
CA LEU A 70 -1.87 -16.30 1.48
C LEU A 70 -1.80 -14.77 1.31
N CYS A 71 -2.83 -14.16 0.73
CA CYS A 71 -2.90 -12.69 0.64
C CYS A 71 -2.93 -12.05 2.04
N GLY A 72 -3.65 -12.62 3.01
CA GLY A 72 -3.66 -12.14 4.39
C GLY A 72 -2.31 -12.26 5.08
N LEU A 73 -1.55 -13.34 4.84
CA LEU A 73 -0.19 -13.51 5.36
C LEU A 73 0.78 -12.50 4.75
N LEU A 74 0.72 -12.28 3.43
CA LEU A 74 1.52 -11.26 2.76
C LEU A 74 1.19 -9.85 3.29
N LEU A 75 -0.10 -9.57 3.52
CA LEU A 75 -0.56 -8.31 4.10
C LEU A 75 -0.04 -8.14 5.54
N ALA A 76 -0.08 -9.20 6.36
CA ALA A 76 0.47 -9.18 7.71
C ALA A 76 1.97 -8.87 7.70
N GLY A 77 2.74 -9.57 6.87
CA GLY A 77 4.17 -9.35 6.71
C GLY A 77 4.49 -7.94 6.23
N HIS A 78 3.76 -7.45 5.23
CA HIS A 78 3.87 -6.06 4.74
C HIS A 78 3.66 -5.05 5.87
N TRP A 79 2.57 -5.15 6.62
CA TRP A 79 2.29 -4.17 7.67
C TRP A 79 3.25 -4.27 8.84
N VAL A 80 3.60 -5.47 9.29
CA VAL A 80 4.57 -5.65 10.38
C VAL A 80 5.91 -5.02 10.01
N SER A 81 6.45 -5.32 8.82
CA SER A 81 7.71 -4.74 8.36
C SER A 81 7.63 -3.21 8.20
N PHE A 82 6.49 -2.68 7.72
CA PHE A 82 6.27 -1.24 7.64
C PHE A 82 6.29 -0.58 9.02
N PHE A 83 5.58 -1.11 10.00
CA PHE A 83 5.56 -0.52 11.34
C PHE A 83 6.87 -0.72 12.11
N ILE A 84 7.61 -1.79 11.86
CA ILE A 84 9.00 -1.90 12.35
C ILE A 84 9.82 -0.74 11.76
N ALA A 85 9.71 -0.47 10.46
CA ALA A 85 10.41 0.64 9.82
C ALA A 85 10.03 2.00 10.44
N VAL A 86 8.73 2.25 10.67
CA VAL A 86 8.22 3.48 11.31
C VAL A 86 8.80 3.65 12.71
N LYS A 87 8.82 2.59 13.51
CA LYS A 87 9.35 2.63 14.89
C LYS A 87 10.87 2.79 14.94
N THR A 88 11.57 2.26 13.93
CA THR A 88 13.04 2.24 13.90
C THR A 88 13.65 3.48 13.25
N ALA A 89 13.04 3.97 12.17
CA ALA A 89 13.60 5.04 11.32
C ALA A 89 12.68 6.25 11.11
N GLY A 90 11.49 6.24 11.70
CA GLY A 90 10.50 7.31 11.53
C GLY A 90 9.64 7.16 10.28
N VAL A 91 8.61 8.01 10.19
CA VAL A 91 7.57 7.92 9.16
C VAL A 91 8.13 8.22 7.77
N ALA A 92 8.99 9.23 7.66
CA ALA A 92 9.52 9.69 6.37
C ALA A 92 10.35 8.59 5.68
N ILE A 93 11.29 7.96 6.38
CA ILE A 93 12.13 6.87 5.83
C ILE A 93 11.27 5.64 5.52
N ALA A 94 10.36 5.28 6.41
CA ALA A 94 9.47 4.13 6.21
C ALA A 94 8.60 4.30 4.96
N THR A 95 8.01 5.46 4.76
CA THR A 95 7.12 5.74 3.63
C THR A 95 7.90 5.79 2.30
N LEU A 96 9.09 6.41 2.29
CA LEU A 96 9.94 6.45 1.10
C LEU A 96 10.51 5.07 0.74
N GLY A 97 10.92 4.27 1.72
CA GLY A 97 11.38 2.90 1.48
C GLY A 97 10.25 2.02 0.93
N PHE A 98 9.05 2.13 1.48
CA PHE A 98 7.86 1.43 0.97
C PHE A 98 7.53 1.84 -0.48
N ALA A 99 7.77 3.09 -0.88
CA ALA A 99 7.54 3.56 -2.25
C ALA A 99 8.40 2.85 -3.31
N SER A 100 9.25 1.89 -2.95
CA SER A 100 9.92 0.95 -3.85
C SER A 100 8.97 -0.11 -4.46
N PHE A 101 7.77 -0.31 -3.90
CA PHE A 101 6.86 -1.37 -4.33
C PHE A 101 6.52 -1.37 -5.84
N PRO A 102 6.39 -0.22 -6.55
CA PRO A 102 6.11 -0.25 -7.99
C PRO A 102 7.26 -0.84 -8.79
N ALA A 103 8.51 -0.58 -8.39
CA ALA A 103 9.68 -1.19 -9.04
C ALA A 103 9.70 -2.71 -8.86
N PHE A 104 9.42 -3.20 -7.63
CA PHE A 104 9.26 -4.62 -7.38
C PHE A 104 8.10 -5.23 -8.18
N THR A 105 6.97 -4.53 -8.29
CA THR A 105 5.83 -5.01 -9.08
C THR A 105 6.22 -5.24 -10.53
N VAL A 106 6.92 -4.30 -11.17
CA VAL A 106 7.40 -4.43 -12.56
C VAL A 106 8.35 -5.62 -12.71
N ILE A 107 9.34 -5.74 -11.82
CA ILE A 107 10.31 -6.84 -11.87
C ILE A 107 9.60 -8.21 -11.70
N LEU A 108 8.72 -8.31 -10.71
CA LEU A 108 8.00 -9.55 -10.41
C LEU A 108 6.99 -9.91 -11.51
N GLU A 109 6.30 -8.94 -12.12
CA GLU A 109 5.44 -9.20 -13.28
C GLU A 109 6.25 -9.78 -14.45
N GLY A 110 7.40 -9.19 -14.76
CA GLY A 110 8.29 -9.70 -15.79
C GLY A 110 8.76 -11.13 -15.50
N LEU A 111 9.13 -11.44 -14.25
CA LEU A 111 9.62 -12.76 -13.86
C LEU A 111 8.52 -13.81 -13.77
N LEU A 112 7.38 -13.51 -13.12
CA LEU A 112 6.32 -14.48 -12.84
C LEU A 112 5.41 -14.73 -14.06
N PHE A 113 5.09 -13.69 -14.83
CA PHE A 113 4.20 -13.78 -15.99
C PHE A 113 4.98 -13.84 -17.31
N ARG A 114 6.33 -13.79 -17.27
CA ARG A 114 7.22 -13.78 -18.46
C ARG A 114 6.86 -12.65 -19.43
N GLU A 115 6.33 -11.55 -18.93
CA GLU A 115 6.04 -10.36 -19.71
C GLU A 115 7.36 -9.63 -20.02
N ARG A 116 7.46 -9.03 -21.22
CA ARG A 116 8.64 -8.23 -21.58
C ARG A 116 8.61 -6.92 -20.79
N ILE A 117 9.65 -6.67 -20.00
CA ILE A 117 9.82 -5.40 -19.31
C ILE A 117 10.12 -4.33 -20.36
N HIS A 118 9.27 -3.33 -20.46
CA HIS A 118 9.50 -2.20 -21.37
C HIS A 118 10.60 -1.28 -20.82
N LEU A 119 11.32 -0.61 -21.70
CA LEU A 119 12.41 0.31 -21.33
C LEU A 119 11.96 1.34 -20.28
N ALA A 120 10.74 1.86 -20.40
CA ALA A 120 10.17 2.81 -19.44
C ALA A 120 10.02 2.22 -18.02
N GLU A 121 9.72 0.93 -17.92
CA GLU A 121 9.57 0.20 -16.66
C GLU A 121 10.95 -0.11 -16.05
N GLY A 122 11.93 -0.44 -16.89
CA GLY A 122 13.33 -0.55 -16.48
C GLY A 122 13.87 0.77 -15.93
N LEU A 123 13.59 1.89 -16.61
CA LEU A 123 13.97 3.24 -16.13
C LEU A 123 13.31 3.58 -14.79
N LEU A 124 12.04 3.19 -14.58
CA LEU A 124 11.38 3.32 -13.28
C LEU A 124 12.17 2.62 -12.18
N ALA A 125 12.51 1.34 -12.39
CA ALA A 125 13.25 0.57 -11.39
C ALA A 125 14.63 1.21 -11.07
N VAL A 126 15.34 1.70 -12.08
CA VAL A 126 16.61 2.41 -11.91
C VAL A 126 16.44 3.70 -11.11
N LEU A 127 15.46 4.55 -11.46
CA LEU A 127 15.20 5.82 -10.77
C LEU A 127 14.79 5.59 -9.31
N VAL A 128 13.96 4.59 -9.04
CA VAL A 128 13.58 4.22 -7.67
C VAL A 128 14.80 3.75 -6.90
N SER A 129 15.65 2.91 -7.49
CA SER A 129 16.88 2.43 -6.84
C SER A 129 17.84 3.58 -6.51
N LEU A 130 18.05 4.51 -7.44
CA LEU A 130 18.84 5.72 -7.20
C LEU A 130 18.23 6.60 -6.09
N GLY A 131 16.92 6.76 -6.11
CA GLY A 131 16.20 7.48 -5.04
C GLY A 131 16.40 6.84 -3.67
N LEU A 132 16.32 5.51 -3.58
CA LEU A 132 16.56 4.78 -2.32
C LEU A 132 18.01 4.94 -1.82
N VAL A 133 18.99 4.91 -2.73
CA VAL A 133 20.41 5.19 -2.37
C VAL A 133 20.57 6.60 -1.78
N LEU A 134 19.87 7.60 -2.35
CA LEU A 134 19.91 8.97 -1.83
C LEU A 134 19.19 9.12 -0.49
N VAL A 135 18.08 8.40 -0.29
CA VAL A 135 17.33 8.40 0.98
C VAL A 135 18.11 7.69 2.09
N THR A 136 19.00 6.75 1.76
CA THR A 136 19.81 6.04 2.75
C THR A 136 20.71 7.02 3.50
N PRO A 137 20.53 7.20 4.82
CA PRO A 137 21.27 8.24 5.58
C PRO A 137 22.77 7.96 5.64
N ASN A 138 23.10 6.70 5.90
CA ASN A 138 24.44 6.13 5.89
C ASN A 138 24.34 4.66 5.49
N PHE A 139 25.44 4.06 5.00
CA PHE A 139 25.46 2.64 4.62
C PHE A 139 25.95 1.75 5.78
N ASP A 140 25.64 2.16 7.02
CA ASP A 140 25.94 1.41 8.23
C ASP A 140 24.71 0.60 8.66
N LEU A 141 24.79 -0.73 8.60
CA LEU A 141 23.73 -1.65 9.02
C LEU A 141 23.45 -1.61 10.53
N ALA A 142 24.38 -1.11 11.34
CA ALA A 142 24.15 -0.89 12.77
C ALA A 142 23.27 0.36 13.02
N SER A 143 23.11 1.23 12.03
CA SER A 143 22.26 2.41 12.12
C SER A 143 20.78 2.02 12.08
N GLY A 144 20.00 2.48 13.06
CA GLY A 144 18.54 2.29 13.08
C GLY A 144 17.87 2.84 11.83
N ALA A 145 18.35 3.94 11.26
CA ALA A 145 17.80 4.52 10.04
C ALA A 145 17.97 3.60 8.82
N THR A 146 19.15 3.00 8.65
CA THR A 146 19.42 2.04 7.57
C THR A 146 18.62 0.75 7.76
N LEU A 147 18.59 0.22 8.98
CA LEU A 147 17.80 -0.97 9.29
C LEU A 147 16.31 -0.74 9.03
N GLY A 148 15.77 0.41 9.46
CA GLY A 148 14.39 0.77 9.20
C GLY A 148 14.08 0.93 7.71
N LEU A 149 15.02 1.50 6.91
CA LEU A 149 14.87 1.55 5.45
C LEU A 149 14.80 0.15 4.83
N LEU A 150 15.62 -0.80 5.29
CA LEU A 150 15.58 -2.19 4.81
C LEU A 150 14.24 -2.86 5.14
N TRP A 151 13.70 -2.65 6.35
CA TRP A 151 12.36 -3.10 6.70
C TRP A 151 11.27 -2.48 5.80
N ALA A 152 11.40 -1.20 5.46
CA ALA A 152 10.48 -0.51 4.57
C ALA A 152 10.54 -1.06 3.14
N ILE A 153 11.74 -1.36 2.62
CA ILE A 153 11.94 -1.99 1.31
C ILE A 153 11.33 -3.40 1.29
N LEU A 154 11.56 -4.20 2.36
CA LEU A 154 10.90 -5.51 2.51
C LEU A 154 9.37 -5.38 2.50
N SER A 155 8.85 -4.38 3.19
CA SER A 155 7.41 -4.05 3.17
C SER A 155 6.93 -3.78 1.74
N GLY A 156 7.68 -3.01 0.94
CA GLY A 156 7.39 -2.75 -0.47
C GLY A 156 7.39 -4.02 -1.33
N LEU A 157 8.34 -4.92 -1.13
CA LEU A 157 8.39 -6.22 -1.80
C LEU A 157 7.18 -7.09 -1.47
N LEU A 158 6.83 -7.21 -0.19
CA LEU A 158 5.67 -8.00 0.26
C LEU A 158 4.36 -7.44 -0.27
N PHE A 159 4.24 -6.10 -0.36
CA PHE A 159 3.07 -5.45 -0.96
C PHE A 159 3.00 -5.68 -2.48
N ALA A 160 4.12 -5.70 -3.18
CA ALA A 160 4.15 -6.06 -4.60
C ALA A 160 3.67 -7.50 -4.83
N LEU A 161 4.15 -8.46 -4.04
CA LEU A 161 3.68 -9.86 -4.07
C LEU A 161 2.19 -9.97 -3.76
N LEU A 162 1.70 -9.26 -2.73
CA LEU A 162 0.29 -9.17 -2.39
C LEU A 162 -0.54 -8.62 -3.54
N SER A 163 -0.08 -7.57 -4.21
CA SER A 163 -0.76 -6.94 -5.34
C SER A 163 -0.92 -7.91 -6.51
N LEU A 164 0.13 -8.69 -6.82
CA LEU A 164 0.11 -9.72 -7.87
C LEU A 164 -0.82 -10.89 -7.48
N ALA A 165 -0.78 -11.33 -6.22
CA ALA A 165 -1.68 -12.37 -5.72
C ALA A 165 -3.15 -11.93 -5.77
N ASN A 166 -3.44 -10.68 -5.40
CA ASN A 166 -4.80 -10.12 -5.52
C ASN A 166 -5.26 -9.98 -6.98
N ARG A 167 -4.36 -9.61 -7.90
CA ARG A 167 -4.64 -9.56 -9.34
C ARG A 167 -5.12 -10.92 -9.85
N SER A 168 -4.46 -12.02 -9.45
CA SER A 168 -4.85 -13.37 -9.85
C SER A 168 -6.20 -13.82 -9.30
N ASN A 169 -6.68 -13.20 -8.21
CA ASN A 169 -7.98 -13.46 -7.58
C ASN A 169 -9.10 -12.51 -8.07
N SER A 170 -8.76 -11.53 -8.92
CA SER A 170 -9.71 -10.52 -9.39
C SER A 170 -10.91 -11.17 -10.12
N GLY A 171 -12.11 -10.70 -9.81
CA GLY A 171 -13.35 -11.21 -10.36
C GLY A 171 -13.92 -12.49 -9.71
N GLN A 172 -13.14 -13.19 -8.89
CA GLN A 172 -13.61 -14.41 -8.21
C GLN A 172 -14.30 -14.11 -6.87
N VAL A 173 -13.82 -13.12 -6.15
CA VAL A 173 -14.34 -12.68 -4.84
C VAL A 173 -14.60 -11.18 -4.88
N GLY A 174 -15.69 -10.75 -4.26
CA GLY A 174 -15.99 -9.31 -4.15
C GLY A 174 -14.91 -8.56 -3.34
N PRO A 175 -14.58 -7.30 -3.68
CA PRO A 175 -13.47 -6.56 -3.04
C PRO A 175 -13.63 -6.42 -1.52
N VAL A 176 -14.84 -6.10 -1.06
CA VAL A 176 -15.13 -5.97 0.38
C VAL A 176 -14.97 -7.30 1.10
N GLN A 177 -15.45 -8.38 0.49
CA GLN A 177 -15.32 -9.73 1.03
C GLN A 177 -13.85 -10.15 1.10
N ALA A 178 -13.08 -9.92 0.04
CA ALA A 178 -11.65 -10.22 0.02
C ALA A 178 -10.90 -9.42 1.10
N ALA A 179 -11.15 -8.11 1.20
CA ALA A 179 -10.53 -7.26 2.21
C ALA A 179 -10.87 -7.73 3.63
N LEU A 180 -12.12 -8.06 3.91
CA LEU A 180 -12.54 -8.55 5.23
C LEU A 180 -11.80 -9.83 5.60
N TRP A 181 -11.77 -10.83 4.71
CA TRP A 181 -11.12 -12.11 5.00
C TRP A 181 -9.60 -11.97 5.14
N GLN A 182 -8.95 -11.16 4.31
CA GLN A 182 -7.51 -10.88 4.44
C GLN A 182 -7.20 -10.22 5.79
N ASN A 183 -7.98 -9.22 6.20
CA ASN A 183 -7.82 -8.57 7.50
C ASN A 183 -8.10 -9.54 8.67
N LEU A 184 -9.08 -10.44 8.53
CA LEU A 184 -9.33 -11.46 9.54
C LEU A 184 -8.14 -12.42 9.68
N VAL A 185 -7.53 -12.85 8.57
CA VAL A 185 -6.30 -13.67 8.60
C VAL A 185 -5.18 -12.90 9.31
N VAL A 186 -4.98 -11.61 9.01
CA VAL A 186 -3.99 -10.78 9.70
C VAL A 186 -4.26 -10.77 11.20
N ALA A 187 -5.50 -10.49 11.63
CA ALA A 187 -5.86 -10.42 13.03
C ALA A 187 -5.62 -11.78 13.75
N LEU A 188 -6.04 -12.89 13.14
CA LEU A 188 -5.84 -14.23 13.70
C LEU A 188 -4.36 -14.61 13.81
N CYS A 189 -3.56 -14.29 12.78
CA CYS A 189 -2.13 -14.58 12.78
C CYS A 189 -1.36 -13.75 13.82
N LEU A 190 -1.77 -12.51 14.03
CA LEU A 190 -1.07 -11.60 14.96
C LEU A 190 -1.60 -11.69 16.39
N LEU A 191 -2.79 -12.27 16.63
CA LEU A 191 -3.37 -12.42 17.97
C LEU A 191 -2.42 -13.09 18.97
N PRO A 192 -1.74 -14.23 18.66
CA PRO A 192 -0.83 -14.87 19.63
C PRO A 192 0.33 -13.96 20.06
N PHE A 193 0.78 -13.06 19.19
CA PHE A 193 1.87 -12.14 19.46
C PHE A 193 1.37 -10.85 20.16
N ALA A 194 0.09 -10.52 20.01
CA ALA A 194 -0.50 -9.32 20.58
C ALA A 194 -1.08 -9.56 21.98
N VAL A 195 -1.64 -10.73 22.25
CA VAL A 195 -2.45 -11.02 23.44
C VAL A 195 -1.79 -10.65 24.76
N GLY A 196 -0.47 -10.81 24.86
CA GLY A 196 0.29 -10.49 26.08
C GLY A 196 0.38 -8.99 26.38
N GLU A 197 0.31 -8.15 25.37
CA GLU A 197 0.39 -6.68 25.51
C GLU A 197 -1.00 -6.03 25.65
N LEU A 198 -2.08 -6.66 25.16
CA LEU A 198 -3.43 -6.07 25.11
C LEU A 198 -3.95 -5.57 26.48
N PRO A 199 -3.74 -6.30 27.60
CA PRO A 199 -4.23 -5.84 28.89
C PRO A 199 -3.54 -4.57 29.41
N ALA A 200 -2.31 -4.32 28.99
CA ALA A 200 -1.48 -3.19 29.40
C ALA A 200 -1.59 -1.99 28.45
N LEU A 201 -2.34 -2.12 27.35
CA LEU A 201 -2.48 -1.05 26.36
C LEU A 201 -3.21 0.16 26.91
N PRO A 202 -2.62 1.38 26.81
CA PRO A 202 -3.31 2.62 27.15
C PRO A 202 -4.59 2.80 26.33
N ALA A 203 -5.61 3.41 26.91
CA ALA A 203 -6.86 3.71 26.18
C ALA A 203 -6.63 4.54 24.90
N LEU A 204 -5.63 5.43 24.92
CA LEU A 204 -5.26 6.24 23.77
C LEU A 204 -4.70 5.40 22.61
N ASP A 205 -3.98 4.32 22.89
CA ASP A 205 -3.49 3.40 21.86
C ASP A 205 -4.65 2.71 21.13
N TRP A 206 -5.69 2.29 21.89
CA TRP A 206 -6.90 1.74 21.26
C TRP A 206 -7.57 2.73 20.30
N LEU A 207 -7.55 4.03 20.62
CA LEU A 207 -8.03 5.07 19.71
C LEU A 207 -7.19 5.11 18.43
N TRP A 208 -5.85 5.12 18.53
CA TRP A 208 -4.97 5.12 17.36
C TRP A 208 -5.16 3.88 16.50
N LEU A 209 -5.30 2.70 17.11
CA LEU A 209 -5.58 1.44 16.42
C LEU A 209 -6.94 1.47 15.70
N ALA A 210 -7.98 2.04 16.35
CA ALA A 210 -9.29 2.20 15.75
C ALA A 210 -9.25 3.15 14.54
N LEU A 211 -8.58 4.30 14.67
CA LEU A 211 -8.39 5.25 13.55
C LEU A 211 -7.65 4.61 12.37
N LEU A 212 -6.59 3.84 12.66
CA LEU A 212 -5.87 3.07 11.65
C LEU A 212 -6.78 2.07 10.94
N GLY A 213 -7.53 1.27 11.69
CA GLY A 213 -8.38 0.21 11.13
C GLY A 213 -9.58 0.75 10.37
N VAL A 214 -10.31 1.70 10.95
CA VAL A 214 -11.54 2.24 10.37
C VAL A 214 -11.23 3.16 9.19
N PHE A 215 -10.39 4.18 9.41
CA PHE A 215 -10.16 5.23 8.40
C PHE A 215 -9.05 4.89 7.42
N CYS A 216 -7.86 4.51 7.91
CA CYS A 216 -6.71 4.26 7.04
C CYS A 216 -6.74 2.86 6.38
N THR A 217 -7.68 2.00 6.77
CA THR A 217 -7.87 0.69 6.13
C THR A 217 -9.26 0.57 5.53
N GLY A 218 -10.33 0.58 6.35
CA GLY A 218 -11.69 0.37 5.88
C GLY A 218 -12.17 1.47 4.93
N LEU A 219 -12.14 2.73 5.37
CA LEU A 219 -12.63 3.88 4.59
C LEU A 219 -11.72 4.18 3.40
N ALA A 220 -10.40 4.27 3.60
CA ALA A 220 -9.46 4.61 2.53
C ALA A 220 -9.52 3.61 1.38
N HIS A 221 -9.57 2.31 1.69
CA HIS A 221 -9.72 1.26 0.69
C HIS A 221 -11.08 1.34 -0.05
N SER A 222 -12.16 1.60 0.69
CA SER A 222 -13.49 1.77 0.10
C SER A 222 -13.57 2.97 -0.85
N LEU A 223 -12.98 4.11 -0.47
CA LEU A 223 -12.88 5.30 -1.33
C LEU A 223 -12.08 5.03 -2.60
N PHE A 224 -10.98 4.29 -2.48
CA PHE A 224 -10.19 3.85 -3.61
C PHE A 224 -11.00 3.01 -4.60
N VAL A 225 -11.59 1.92 -4.13
CA VAL A 225 -12.37 1.00 -4.98
C VAL A 225 -13.56 1.71 -5.62
N ALA A 226 -14.32 2.53 -4.85
CA ALA A 226 -15.43 3.30 -5.37
C ALA A 226 -15.00 4.28 -6.48
N SER A 227 -13.80 4.86 -6.35
CA SER A 227 -13.26 5.79 -7.34
C SER A 227 -12.91 5.11 -8.65
N LEU A 228 -12.43 3.85 -8.61
CA LEU A 228 -12.08 3.08 -9.80
C LEU A 228 -13.27 2.78 -10.72
N ALA A 229 -14.50 2.85 -10.21
CA ALA A 229 -15.70 2.74 -11.05
C ALA A 229 -15.88 3.91 -12.01
N VAL A 230 -15.25 5.06 -11.74
CA VAL A 230 -15.42 6.32 -12.51
C VAL A 230 -14.10 6.82 -13.10
N VAL A 231 -12.98 6.57 -12.42
CA VAL A 231 -11.65 7.06 -12.78
C VAL A 231 -10.78 5.90 -13.25
N LYS A 232 -10.01 6.12 -14.31
CA LYS A 232 -9.07 5.10 -14.82
C LYS A 232 -8.02 4.75 -13.77
N ALA A 233 -7.67 3.47 -13.66
CA ALA A 233 -6.68 2.97 -12.69
C ALA A 233 -5.36 3.77 -12.69
N ARG A 234 -4.87 4.20 -13.86
CA ARG A 234 -3.68 5.07 -13.98
C ARG A 234 -3.83 6.42 -13.26
N THR A 235 -5.04 7.02 -13.28
CA THR A 235 -5.28 8.29 -12.58
C THR A 235 -5.30 8.06 -11.08
N ALA A 236 -5.89 6.93 -10.65
CA ALA A 236 -5.85 6.52 -9.25
C ALA A 236 -4.39 6.30 -8.79
N ALA A 237 -3.58 5.56 -9.55
CA ALA A 237 -2.17 5.34 -9.23
C ALA A 237 -1.36 6.65 -9.12
N LEU A 238 -1.63 7.64 -10.00
CA LEU A 238 -1.00 8.96 -9.91
C LEU A 238 -1.37 9.72 -8.63
N VAL A 239 -2.63 9.64 -8.19
CA VAL A 239 -3.06 10.29 -6.96
C VAL A 239 -2.47 9.57 -5.74
N PHE A 240 -2.43 8.24 -5.76
CA PHE A 240 -1.82 7.46 -4.68
C PHE A 240 -0.29 7.60 -4.60
N ALA A 241 0.38 7.98 -5.68
CA ALA A 241 1.79 8.37 -5.64
C ALA A 241 2.05 9.62 -4.76
N LEU A 242 1.01 10.32 -4.31
CA LEU A 242 1.10 11.40 -3.32
C LEU A 242 1.08 10.90 -1.87
N GLU A 243 0.80 9.62 -1.62
CA GLU A 243 0.82 9.05 -0.26
C GLU A 243 2.13 9.34 0.50
N PRO A 244 3.34 9.12 -0.06
CA PRO A 244 4.58 9.48 0.59
C PRO A 244 4.68 10.99 0.88
N VAL A 245 4.16 11.84 0.00
CA VAL A 245 4.17 13.30 0.20
C VAL A 245 3.33 13.67 1.41
N TYR A 246 2.12 13.11 1.53
CA TYR A 246 1.26 13.34 2.70
C TYR A 246 1.89 12.79 3.98
N GLY A 247 2.45 11.56 3.93
CA GLY A 247 3.11 10.94 5.08
C GLY A 247 4.29 11.76 5.59
N ILE A 248 5.16 12.25 4.70
CA ILE A 248 6.31 13.10 5.04
C ILE A 248 5.84 14.46 5.57
N ALA A 249 4.83 15.08 4.95
CA ALA A 249 4.28 16.35 5.41
C ALA A 249 3.72 16.22 6.84
N PHE A 250 2.97 15.18 7.14
CA PHE A 250 2.48 14.91 8.48
C PHE A 250 3.61 14.60 9.48
N ALA A 251 4.62 13.84 9.06
CA ALA A 251 5.78 13.55 9.90
C ALA A 251 6.55 14.82 10.27
N TRP A 252 6.73 15.72 9.32
CA TRP A 252 7.35 17.03 9.54
C TRP A 252 6.52 17.89 10.48
N LEU A 253 5.21 18.02 10.22
CA LEU A 253 4.32 18.89 11.01
C LEU A 253 4.12 18.39 12.46
N LEU A 254 4.00 17.07 12.66
CA LEU A 254 3.62 16.50 13.95
C LEU A 254 4.80 16.02 14.77
N PHE A 255 5.89 15.59 14.14
CA PHE A 255 7.04 15.00 14.81
C PHE A 255 8.33 15.78 14.60
N HIS A 256 8.28 16.89 13.85
CA HIS A 256 9.46 17.67 13.47
C HIS A 256 10.53 16.82 12.74
N GLU A 257 10.12 15.77 12.05
CA GLU A 257 11.00 14.97 11.18
C GLU A 257 11.37 15.80 9.94
N THR A 258 12.43 16.62 10.06
CA THR A 258 12.90 17.45 8.94
C THR A 258 13.69 16.61 7.94
N PRO A 259 13.19 16.43 6.69
CA PRO A 259 13.94 15.70 5.67
C PRO A 259 15.20 16.49 5.29
N GLY A 260 16.37 15.83 5.38
CA GLY A 260 17.62 16.42 4.88
C GLY A 260 17.61 16.56 3.35
N PRO A 261 18.55 17.36 2.77
CA PRO A 261 18.58 17.61 1.31
C PRO A 261 18.67 16.32 0.47
N ARG A 262 19.43 15.33 0.92
CA ARG A 262 19.55 14.03 0.24
C ARG A 262 18.24 13.26 0.24
N MET A 263 17.50 13.26 1.36
CA MET A 263 16.19 12.64 1.48
C MET A 263 15.18 13.33 0.57
N PHE A 264 15.23 14.67 0.48
CA PHE A 264 14.37 15.45 -0.42
C PHE A 264 14.61 15.08 -1.89
N LEU A 265 15.88 15.03 -2.31
CA LEU A 265 16.26 14.66 -3.69
C LEU A 265 15.89 13.21 -4.00
N GLY A 266 16.18 12.27 -3.09
CA GLY A 266 15.83 10.87 -3.26
C GLY A 266 14.32 10.64 -3.32
N GLY A 267 13.56 11.28 -2.43
CA GLY A 267 12.10 11.25 -2.44
C GLY A 267 11.50 11.83 -3.72
N ALA A 268 12.04 12.96 -4.20
CA ALA A 268 11.61 13.56 -5.46
C ALA A 268 11.88 12.63 -6.66
N LEU A 269 13.02 11.94 -6.71
CA LEU A 269 13.33 10.93 -7.74
C LEU A 269 12.35 9.76 -7.71
N ILE A 270 12.04 9.22 -6.53
CA ILE A 270 11.08 8.11 -6.37
C ILE A 270 9.70 8.54 -6.88
N ILE A 271 9.21 9.70 -6.44
CA ILE A 271 7.90 10.23 -6.86
C ILE A 271 7.89 10.49 -8.36
N LEU A 272 8.95 11.11 -8.90
CA LEU A 272 9.08 11.36 -10.34
C LEU A 272 9.04 10.04 -11.14
N ALA A 273 9.75 9.01 -10.69
CA ALA A 273 9.75 7.70 -11.31
C ALA A 273 8.34 7.09 -11.37
N ILE A 274 7.59 7.14 -10.26
CA ILE A 274 6.21 6.64 -10.18
C ILE A 274 5.30 7.41 -11.14
N VAL A 275 5.40 8.74 -11.18
CA VAL A 275 4.61 9.61 -12.08
C VAL A 275 4.93 9.34 -13.55
N LEU A 276 6.20 9.19 -13.89
CA LEU A 276 6.64 8.88 -15.26
C LEU A 276 6.15 7.51 -15.71
N SER A 277 6.28 6.49 -14.87
CA SER A 277 5.77 5.13 -15.17
C SER A 277 4.28 5.14 -15.47
N ALA A 278 3.48 5.81 -14.62
CA ALA A 278 2.04 5.90 -14.83
C ALA A 278 1.66 6.65 -16.13
N ARG A 279 2.47 7.63 -16.57
CA ARG A 279 2.28 8.34 -17.85
C ARG A 279 2.70 7.51 -19.05
N LEU A 280 3.82 6.80 -18.98
CA LEU A 280 4.37 6.03 -20.09
C LEU A 280 3.57 4.74 -20.36
N GLY A 281 3.18 4.01 -19.34
CA GLY A 281 2.26 2.87 -19.45
C GLY A 281 0.89 3.23 -20.05
N ALA A 282 0.53 4.52 -20.02
CA ALA A 282 -0.66 5.04 -20.68
C ALA A 282 -0.49 5.28 -22.19
N ARG A 283 0.73 5.58 -22.65
CA ARG A 283 1.03 5.81 -24.08
C ARG A 283 1.17 4.49 -24.85
N GLY A 284 1.84 3.48 -24.30
CA GLY A 284 2.01 2.18 -24.92
C GLY A 284 0.71 1.45 -25.23
N ARG A 285 -0.31 1.60 -24.37
CA ARG A 285 -1.64 1.03 -24.62
C ARG A 285 -2.45 1.78 -25.70
N LYS A 286 -2.19 3.06 -25.93
CA LYS A 286 -2.87 3.82 -27.00
C LYS A 286 -2.37 3.42 -28.38
N THR A 287 -1.09 3.11 -28.52
CA THR A 287 -0.50 2.64 -29.80
C THR A 287 -0.97 1.22 -30.14
N ALA A 288 -1.07 0.32 -29.17
CA ALA A 288 -1.56 -1.03 -29.39
C ALA A 288 -3.05 -1.07 -29.84
N VAL A 289 -3.92 -0.25 -29.23
CA VAL A 289 -5.35 -0.16 -29.61
C VAL A 289 -5.56 0.63 -30.92
N GLY A 290 -4.64 1.50 -31.29
CA GLY A 290 -4.66 2.24 -32.56
C GLY A 290 -4.30 1.34 -33.76
N ASP A 291 -3.41 0.39 -33.53
CA ASP A 291 -2.95 -0.56 -34.56
C ASP A 291 -4.00 -1.65 -34.88
N GLU A 292 -4.78 -2.08 -33.88
CA GLU A 292 -5.90 -3.01 -34.09
C GLU A 292 -7.12 -2.40 -34.80
N ARG A 293 -7.22 -1.07 -34.90
CA ARG A 293 -8.32 -0.37 -35.58
C ARG A 293 -7.95 0.15 -36.97
N GLY A 294 -6.73 -0.06 -37.42
CA GLY A 294 -6.16 0.55 -38.60
C GLY A 294 -6.07 -0.35 -39.85
N ASP A 295 -6.51 -1.61 -39.84
CA ASP A 295 -6.41 -2.46 -41.02
C ASP A 295 -7.73 -3.20 -41.36
N PRO A 296 -8.69 -2.52 -42.06
CA PRO A 296 -9.84 -3.22 -42.66
C PRO A 296 -9.54 -3.76 -44.08
N GLU A 297 -8.31 -3.72 -44.59
CA GLU A 297 -7.97 -4.15 -45.96
C GLU A 297 -6.95 -5.30 -46.06
N ARG A 298 -7.06 -6.33 -45.20
CA ARG A 298 -6.41 -7.62 -45.48
C ARG A 298 -7.40 -8.75 -45.31
N ALA A 299 -8.39 -8.78 -46.15
CA ALA A 299 -9.20 -9.96 -46.48
C ALA A 299 -8.95 -10.38 -47.91
#